data_27b6749b807494ce5e97ccd8c5fc9d8f
#
_entry.id   27b6749b807494ce5e97ccd8c5fc9d8f
#
_cell.length_a   1.000
_cell.length_b   1.000
_cell.length_c   1.000
_cell.angle_alpha   90.00
_cell.angle_beta   90.00
_cell.angle_gamma   90.00
#
_symmetry.space_group_name_H-M   'P 1'
#
loop_
_entity.id
_entity.type
_entity.pdbx_description
1 polymer ?
#
loop_
_entity_poly.entity_id
_entity_poly.type
_entity_poly.pdbx_seq_one_letter_code
_entity_poly.pdbx_strand_id
1 'polypeptide(L)'
;MTRALAGLAAAAAGMLALPAAGQAATTFGSRLNHDPANSGECMRPPNPGPCTLVSFIHPIDPNGDPYSGGAPVSGVITKFRIRAFGEGGAAATVTFRLADISRPDPNNQNSAVATLVVDGPTVTIPASDPMATETPILEFPARVKVSQGNHLALDGTNVWATVNNSGDKFTYVFQPPLVAGQGPRGSTDNAGELLVQADIEPDADGDGFGDESQDQCPSQGTTQGACDNTAPGVSGIAVGARSLRYRLSEAASVTLKVQKARPGRRVRGKCRRQTKANRNRPRCTRWVSVGKSFSDDGDAGANSKNIPRLLRKANLAPGLYRMLITARDAAGNETKRSKRFRVR
;
A
#
# COMPACT_ATOMS: atom_id res chain seq x y z
N MET A 1 20.74 61.20 0.57
CA MET A 1 20.95 59.83 0.09
C MET A 1 20.66 58.83 1.21
N THR A 2 19.41 58.40 1.31
CA THR A 2 18.90 57.53 2.37
C THR A 2 18.68 56.12 1.79
N ARG A 3 19.45 55.13 2.24
CA ARG A 3 19.26 53.73 1.85
C ARG A 3 18.38 53.04 2.89
N ALA A 4 17.18 52.65 2.47
CA ALA A 4 16.30 51.76 3.20
C ALA A 4 16.74 50.31 3.04
N LEU A 5 16.97 49.60 4.14
CA LEU A 5 17.19 48.15 4.20
C LEU A 5 15.85 47.45 4.44
N ALA A 6 15.37 46.78 3.42
CA ALA A 6 14.20 45.90 3.53
C ALA A 6 14.62 44.55 4.14
N GLY A 7 14.11 44.22 5.30
CA GLY A 7 14.28 42.92 5.92
C GLY A 7 13.26 41.90 5.40
N LEU A 8 13.72 40.86 4.72
CA LEU A 8 12.89 39.71 4.41
C LEU A 8 12.65 38.84 5.65
N ALA A 9 11.41 38.79 6.10
CA ALA A 9 10.94 37.82 7.08
C ALA A 9 10.54 36.53 6.33
N ALA A 10 11.33 35.47 6.46
CA ALA A 10 10.97 34.14 5.98
C ALA A 10 9.95 33.52 6.94
N ALA A 11 8.69 33.47 6.54
CA ALA A 11 7.65 32.71 7.19
C ALA A 11 7.82 31.22 6.84
N ALA A 12 8.20 30.40 7.82
CA ALA A 12 8.16 28.95 7.69
C ALA A 12 6.69 28.50 7.77
N ALA A 13 6.08 28.25 6.61
CA ALA A 13 4.79 27.57 6.53
C ALA A 13 4.99 26.12 6.95
N GLY A 14 4.53 25.75 8.14
CA GLY A 14 4.35 24.36 8.53
C GLY A 14 3.23 23.77 7.67
N MET A 15 3.55 22.90 6.73
CA MET A 15 2.57 22.06 6.09
C MET A 15 1.99 21.11 7.15
N LEU A 16 0.77 21.41 7.61
CA LEU A 16 -0.09 20.43 8.24
C LEU A 16 -0.45 19.43 7.10
N ALA A 17 0.10 18.22 7.15
CA ALA A 17 -0.41 17.14 6.36
C ALA A 17 -1.85 16.89 6.84
N LEU A 18 -2.81 17.31 6.04
CA LEU A 18 -4.19 16.88 6.20
C LEU A 18 -4.18 15.35 5.97
N PRO A 19 -4.91 14.56 6.77
CA PRO A 19 -5.12 13.17 6.44
C PRO A 19 -5.72 13.15 5.02
N ALA A 20 -5.14 12.34 4.14
CA ALA A 20 -5.73 12.10 2.84
C ALA A 20 -7.15 11.63 3.11
N ALA A 21 -8.14 12.34 2.60
CA ALA A 21 -9.50 11.85 2.57
C ALA A 21 -9.43 10.50 1.87
N GLY A 22 -9.84 9.42 2.53
CA GLY A 22 -9.87 8.09 1.95
C GLY A 22 -10.58 8.21 0.60
N GLN A 23 -9.91 7.84 -0.47
CA GLN A 23 -10.56 7.77 -1.78
C GLN A 23 -11.55 6.62 -1.67
N ALA A 24 -12.82 6.92 -1.93
CA ALA A 24 -13.86 5.89 -1.94
C ALA A 24 -13.55 4.81 -2.99
N ALA A 25 -14.00 3.58 -2.73
CA ALA A 25 -13.88 2.48 -3.65
C ALA A 25 -14.33 2.88 -5.06
N THR A 26 -13.54 2.53 -6.05
CA THR A 26 -13.79 2.88 -7.46
C THR A 26 -14.12 1.61 -8.24
N THR A 27 -15.24 1.63 -8.95
CA THR A 27 -15.65 0.53 -9.82
C THR A 27 -15.17 0.76 -11.25
N PHE A 28 -14.70 -0.29 -11.94
CA PHE A 28 -14.33 -0.25 -13.36
C PHE A 28 -14.65 -1.56 -14.08
N GLY A 29 -14.66 -1.53 -15.42
CA GLY A 29 -15.03 -2.65 -16.27
C GLY A 29 -16.42 -2.49 -16.87
N SER A 30 -17.12 -3.59 -17.13
CA SER A 30 -18.48 -3.59 -17.70
C SER A 30 -19.52 -3.00 -16.73
N ARG A 31 -20.55 -2.38 -17.28
CA ARG A 31 -21.75 -1.98 -16.50
C ARG A 31 -22.62 -3.16 -16.09
N LEU A 32 -22.39 -4.33 -16.66
CA LEU A 32 -23.19 -5.55 -16.43
C LEU A 32 -24.70 -5.37 -16.70
N ASN A 33 -25.05 -4.48 -17.60
CA ASN A 33 -26.46 -4.15 -17.94
C ASN A 33 -27.00 -4.96 -19.11
N HIS A 34 -26.22 -5.89 -19.65
CA HIS A 34 -26.61 -6.80 -20.71
C HIS A 34 -26.46 -8.25 -20.25
N ASP A 35 -27.31 -9.13 -20.80
CA ASP A 35 -27.10 -10.58 -20.64
C ASP A 35 -26.03 -11.09 -21.61
N PRO A 36 -25.27 -12.13 -21.24
CA PRO A 36 -24.32 -12.75 -22.12
C PRO A 36 -25.02 -13.31 -23.38
N ALA A 37 -24.57 -12.90 -24.53
CA ALA A 37 -25.14 -13.34 -25.82
C ALA A 37 -24.10 -13.87 -26.80
N ASN A 38 -22.81 -13.67 -26.47
CA ASN A 38 -21.69 -14.23 -27.23
C ASN A 38 -20.59 -14.63 -26.24
N SER A 39 -19.95 -15.75 -26.48
CA SER A 39 -18.92 -16.29 -25.58
C SER A 39 -17.50 -15.93 -26.00
N GLY A 40 -17.30 -15.14 -27.04
CA GLY A 40 -16.00 -15.14 -27.68
C GLY A 40 -15.65 -16.53 -28.25
N GLU A 41 -15.09 -16.59 -29.41
CA GLU A 41 -14.96 -17.86 -30.18
C GLU A 41 -14.17 -18.98 -29.48
N CYS A 42 -13.29 -18.62 -28.55
CA CYS A 42 -12.42 -19.59 -27.86
C CYS A 42 -13.03 -20.26 -26.63
N MET A 43 -14.06 -19.70 -26.04
CA MET A 43 -14.67 -20.26 -24.81
C MET A 43 -15.85 -21.18 -25.10
N ARG A 44 -16.19 -21.39 -26.35
CA ARG A 44 -17.42 -22.09 -26.81
C ARG A 44 -17.16 -23.16 -27.88
N PRO A 45 -17.97 -24.24 -27.96
CA PRO A 45 -17.99 -25.13 -29.10
C PRO A 45 -18.29 -24.38 -30.43
N PRO A 46 -17.77 -24.81 -31.59
CA PRO A 46 -17.07 -26.10 -31.80
C PRO A 46 -15.57 -26.10 -31.50
N ASN A 47 -14.98 -24.97 -31.13
CA ASN A 47 -13.53 -24.82 -30.83
C ASN A 47 -13.27 -24.48 -29.38
N PRO A 48 -13.79 -25.24 -28.38
CA PRO A 48 -13.54 -24.93 -26.99
C PRO A 48 -12.07 -25.18 -26.66
N GLY A 49 -11.29 -24.13 -26.57
CA GLY A 49 -9.92 -24.17 -26.10
C GLY A 49 -9.73 -23.17 -24.99
N PRO A 50 -8.80 -23.38 -24.07
CA PRO A 50 -8.50 -22.37 -23.09
C PRO A 50 -7.96 -21.10 -23.78
N CYS A 51 -8.46 -19.95 -23.38
CA CYS A 51 -8.00 -18.65 -23.86
C CYS A 51 -8.13 -17.60 -22.78
N THR A 52 -7.45 -16.48 -22.98
CA THR A 52 -7.63 -15.27 -22.19
C THR A 52 -8.43 -14.25 -22.99
N LEU A 53 -9.51 -13.76 -22.43
CA LEU A 53 -10.24 -12.59 -22.90
C LEU A 53 -9.73 -11.36 -22.13
N VAL A 54 -9.31 -10.32 -22.83
CA VAL A 54 -8.87 -9.06 -22.20
C VAL A 54 -9.81 -7.95 -22.61
N SER A 55 -10.47 -7.33 -21.63
CA SER A 55 -11.35 -6.18 -21.85
C SER A 55 -10.53 -4.99 -22.31
N PHE A 56 -10.93 -4.38 -23.41
CA PHE A 56 -10.33 -3.13 -23.90
C PHE A 56 -11.45 -2.19 -24.35
N ILE A 57 -11.47 -1.01 -23.79
CA ILE A 57 -12.42 0.02 -24.16
C ILE A 57 -11.65 1.12 -24.89
N HIS A 58 -12.13 1.51 -26.05
CA HIS A 58 -11.48 2.54 -26.85
C HIS A 58 -11.38 3.85 -26.07
N PRO A 59 -10.25 4.58 -26.12
CA PRO A 59 -10.06 5.81 -25.35
C PRO A 59 -10.99 6.96 -25.74
N ILE A 60 -11.82 6.76 -26.75
CA ILE A 60 -12.81 7.73 -27.22
C ILE A 60 -14.19 7.15 -26.95
N ASP A 61 -14.62 7.13 -25.69
CA ASP A 61 -16.04 7.10 -25.41
C ASP A 61 -16.57 8.53 -25.47
N PRO A 62 -17.36 8.89 -26.51
CA PRO A 62 -17.91 10.23 -26.64
C PRO A 62 -18.86 10.61 -25.50
N ASN A 63 -19.27 9.65 -24.66
CA ASN A 63 -20.18 9.87 -23.55
C ASN A 63 -19.46 10.01 -22.20
N GLY A 64 -18.13 9.92 -22.16
CA GLY A 64 -17.36 10.06 -20.93
C GLY A 64 -17.67 8.95 -19.92
N ASP A 65 -17.82 7.70 -20.37
CA ASP A 65 -18.15 6.56 -19.54
C ASP A 65 -17.09 6.35 -18.45
N PRO A 66 -17.42 6.43 -17.15
CA PRO A 66 -16.48 6.18 -16.07
C PRO A 66 -15.94 4.74 -16.03
N TYR A 67 -16.52 3.83 -16.82
CA TYR A 67 -16.08 2.45 -16.95
C TYR A 67 -15.11 2.24 -18.13
N SER A 68 -14.59 3.31 -18.74
CA SER A 68 -13.72 3.24 -19.91
C SER A 68 -12.29 2.82 -19.55
N GLY A 69 -11.73 1.91 -20.34
CA GLY A 69 -10.31 1.57 -20.32
C GLY A 69 -9.88 0.64 -19.19
N GLY A 70 -8.62 0.78 -18.79
CA GLY A 70 -8.05 0.05 -17.67
C GLY A 70 -8.42 0.64 -16.31
N ALA A 71 -7.88 0.08 -15.25
CA ALA A 71 -8.08 0.54 -13.89
C ALA A 71 -7.81 2.04 -13.76
N PRO A 72 -8.76 2.82 -13.25
CA PRO A 72 -8.64 4.28 -13.16
C PRO A 72 -7.62 4.74 -12.11
N VAL A 73 -7.37 3.89 -11.12
CA VAL A 73 -6.43 4.13 -10.01
C VAL A 73 -5.67 2.85 -9.67
N SER A 74 -4.54 2.98 -9.00
CA SER A 74 -3.84 1.86 -8.37
C SER A 74 -4.43 1.57 -6.99
N GLY A 75 -4.40 0.30 -6.55
CA GLY A 75 -4.91 -0.13 -5.26
C GLY A 75 -5.05 -1.66 -5.17
N VAL A 76 -6.07 -2.11 -4.45
CA VAL A 76 -6.42 -3.52 -4.32
C VAL A 76 -7.84 -3.74 -4.84
N ILE A 77 -8.01 -4.69 -5.74
CA ILE A 77 -9.32 -5.20 -6.12
C ILE A 77 -9.83 -6.05 -4.96
N THR A 78 -10.94 -5.62 -4.36
CA THR A 78 -11.56 -6.30 -3.21
C THR A 78 -12.75 -7.17 -3.63
N LYS A 79 -13.27 -6.94 -4.84
CA LYS A 79 -14.39 -7.68 -5.38
C LYS A 79 -14.36 -7.73 -6.91
N PHE A 80 -14.66 -8.89 -7.48
CA PHE A 80 -15.04 -9.05 -8.88
C PHE A 80 -16.54 -9.33 -8.99
N ARG A 81 -17.14 -8.82 -10.07
CA ARG A 81 -18.50 -9.16 -10.51
C ARG A 81 -18.45 -9.66 -11.93
N ILE A 82 -19.31 -10.59 -12.24
CA ILE A 82 -19.45 -11.15 -13.58
C ILE A 82 -20.90 -11.46 -13.88
N ARG A 83 -21.32 -11.22 -15.11
CA ARG A 83 -22.53 -11.79 -15.69
C ARG A 83 -22.12 -12.89 -16.65
N ALA A 84 -22.36 -14.14 -16.28
CA ALA A 84 -21.95 -15.29 -17.05
C ALA A 84 -22.78 -16.51 -16.74
N PHE A 85 -22.85 -17.44 -17.70
CA PHE A 85 -23.39 -18.79 -17.51
C PHE A 85 -22.54 -19.80 -18.26
N GLY A 86 -22.58 -21.06 -17.83
CA GLY A 86 -21.92 -22.15 -18.52
C GLY A 86 -22.72 -22.64 -19.71
N GLU A 87 -22.04 -23.21 -20.70
CA GLU A 87 -22.65 -23.79 -21.89
C GLU A 87 -23.76 -24.78 -21.52
N GLY A 88 -24.94 -24.63 -22.12
CA GLY A 88 -26.12 -25.42 -21.82
C GLY A 88 -26.63 -25.35 -20.37
N GLY A 89 -26.29 -24.29 -19.63
CA GLY A 89 -26.65 -24.14 -18.23
C GLY A 89 -25.78 -24.93 -17.25
N ALA A 90 -24.74 -25.59 -17.71
CA ALA A 90 -23.81 -26.31 -16.82
C ALA A 90 -22.97 -25.36 -15.97
N ALA A 91 -22.43 -25.86 -14.85
CA ALA A 91 -21.44 -25.11 -14.10
C ALA A 91 -20.14 -24.97 -14.93
N ALA A 92 -19.50 -23.81 -14.84
CA ALA A 92 -18.24 -23.50 -15.53
C ALA A 92 -17.21 -22.92 -14.57
N THR A 93 -15.94 -23.07 -14.90
CA THR A 93 -14.85 -22.49 -14.12
C THR A 93 -14.22 -21.33 -14.88
N VAL A 94 -13.99 -20.21 -14.20
CA VAL A 94 -13.30 -19.05 -14.74
C VAL A 94 -12.22 -18.58 -13.79
N THR A 95 -11.17 -17.96 -14.34
CA THR A 95 -10.13 -17.29 -13.57
C THR A 95 -10.14 -15.81 -13.95
N PHE A 96 -10.38 -14.93 -12.98
CA PHE A 96 -10.18 -13.49 -13.18
C PHE A 96 -8.71 -13.19 -13.30
N ARG A 97 -8.35 -12.23 -14.15
CA ARG A 97 -6.97 -11.85 -14.41
C ARG A 97 -6.84 -10.34 -14.62
N LEU A 98 -5.62 -9.85 -14.54
CA LEU A 98 -5.27 -8.50 -14.98
C LEU A 98 -4.20 -8.59 -16.07
N ALA A 99 -4.33 -7.78 -17.08
CA ALA A 99 -3.40 -7.70 -18.19
C ALA A 99 -3.06 -6.24 -18.51
N ASP A 100 -1.83 -6.02 -18.96
CA ASP A 100 -1.48 -4.81 -19.70
C ASP A 100 -1.76 -5.06 -21.17
N ILE A 101 -2.46 -4.16 -21.81
CA ILE A 101 -2.80 -4.26 -23.24
C ILE A 101 -2.53 -2.93 -23.93
N SER A 102 -2.03 -3.02 -25.15
CA SER A 102 -1.86 -1.90 -26.04
C SER A 102 -2.35 -2.25 -27.44
N ARG A 103 -2.70 -1.24 -28.20
CA ARG A 103 -3.08 -1.37 -29.59
C ARG A 103 -2.14 -0.53 -30.45
N PRO A 104 -1.03 -1.12 -30.96
CA PRO A 104 0.02 -0.40 -31.68
C PRO A 104 -0.48 0.27 -32.98
N ASP A 105 -1.45 -0.37 -33.66
CA ASP A 105 -2.07 0.20 -34.86
C ASP A 105 -3.57 0.49 -34.61
N PRO A 106 -3.94 1.76 -34.42
CA PRO A 106 -5.33 2.14 -34.16
C PRO A 106 -6.28 1.85 -35.33
N ASN A 107 -5.76 1.64 -36.55
CA ASN A 107 -6.55 1.33 -37.74
C ASN A 107 -6.76 -0.20 -37.92
N ASN A 108 -6.02 -1.03 -37.20
CA ASN A 108 -6.15 -2.48 -37.22
C ASN A 108 -6.72 -2.98 -35.91
N GLN A 109 -7.98 -3.40 -35.91
CA GLN A 109 -8.68 -3.91 -34.73
C GLN A 109 -8.03 -5.17 -34.13
N ASN A 110 -7.24 -5.90 -34.91
CA ASN A 110 -6.55 -7.11 -34.46
C ASN A 110 -5.09 -6.86 -34.07
N SER A 111 -4.67 -5.61 -33.90
CA SER A 111 -3.28 -5.26 -33.56
C SER A 111 -2.99 -5.24 -32.05
N ALA A 112 -3.93 -5.68 -31.21
CA ALA A 112 -3.73 -5.66 -29.77
C ALA A 112 -2.60 -6.60 -29.33
N VAL A 113 -1.79 -6.10 -28.41
CA VAL A 113 -0.68 -6.82 -27.78
C VAL A 113 -0.84 -6.77 -26.26
N ALA A 114 -0.84 -7.93 -25.62
CA ALA A 114 -1.03 -7.99 -24.17
C ALA A 114 0.02 -8.82 -23.45
N THR A 115 0.21 -8.49 -22.19
CA THR A 115 1.01 -9.23 -21.22
C THR A 115 0.17 -9.50 -19.98
N LEU A 116 0.19 -10.72 -19.48
CA LEU A 116 -0.46 -11.04 -18.21
C LEU A 116 0.31 -10.38 -17.06
N VAL A 117 -0.41 -9.62 -16.23
CA VAL A 117 0.14 -8.94 -15.04
C VAL A 117 0.04 -9.84 -13.82
N VAL A 118 -1.17 -10.33 -13.52
CA VAL A 118 -1.42 -11.16 -12.33
C VAL A 118 -2.67 -12.01 -12.52
N ASP A 119 -2.65 -13.19 -11.90
CA ASP A 119 -3.83 -14.04 -11.74
C ASP A 119 -4.62 -13.58 -10.50
N GLY A 120 -5.93 -13.47 -10.67
CA GLY A 120 -6.90 -13.29 -9.60
C GLY A 120 -7.50 -14.64 -9.15
N PRO A 121 -8.67 -14.60 -8.48
CA PRO A 121 -9.32 -15.81 -8.02
C PRO A 121 -9.85 -16.66 -9.18
N THR A 122 -9.72 -17.99 -9.05
CA THR A 122 -10.45 -18.97 -9.85
C THR A 122 -11.75 -19.32 -9.15
N VAL A 123 -12.86 -19.19 -9.85
CA VAL A 123 -14.20 -19.35 -9.29
C VAL A 123 -15.07 -20.25 -10.15
N THR A 124 -16.12 -20.78 -9.55
CA THR A 124 -17.13 -21.57 -10.28
C THR A 124 -18.35 -20.69 -10.54
N ILE A 125 -18.70 -20.54 -11.80
CA ILE A 125 -20.01 -20.05 -12.23
C ILE A 125 -20.99 -21.20 -12.00
N PRO A 126 -22.02 -21.03 -11.16
CA PRO A 126 -22.95 -22.10 -10.83
C PRO A 126 -23.75 -22.52 -12.07
N ALA A 127 -24.27 -23.74 -12.04
CA ALA A 127 -25.26 -24.17 -13.03
C ALA A 127 -26.48 -23.23 -12.96
N SER A 128 -27.02 -22.88 -14.12
CA SER A 128 -28.16 -21.99 -14.27
C SER A 128 -29.25 -22.65 -15.09
N ASP A 129 -30.49 -22.17 -14.92
CA ASP A 129 -31.58 -22.57 -15.80
C ASP A 129 -31.36 -21.94 -17.20
N PRO A 130 -31.19 -22.73 -18.26
CA PRO A 130 -31.03 -22.21 -19.61
C PRO A 130 -32.28 -21.50 -20.15
N MET A 131 -33.40 -21.61 -19.45
CA MET A 131 -34.67 -20.91 -19.74
C MET A 131 -34.84 -19.64 -18.93
N ALA A 132 -33.90 -19.28 -18.07
CA ALA A 132 -33.96 -18.04 -17.28
C ALA A 132 -34.01 -16.81 -18.19
N THR A 133 -34.86 -15.88 -17.84
CA THR A 133 -35.06 -14.63 -18.61
C THR A 133 -33.97 -13.61 -18.36
N GLU A 134 -33.16 -13.78 -17.33
CA GLU A 134 -32.05 -12.89 -16.96
C GLU A 134 -30.92 -13.68 -16.27
N THR A 135 -29.68 -13.40 -16.67
CA THR A 135 -28.50 -13.96 -16.04
C THR A 135 -28.15 -13.14 -14.79
N PRO A 136 -28.03 -13.73 -13.61
CA PRO A 136 -27.69 -13.00 -12.41
C PRO A 136 -26.26 -12.44 -12.46
N ILE A 137 -26.04 -11.31 -11.76
CA ILE A 137 -24.70 -10.83 -11.48
C ILE A 137 -24.15 -11.64 -10.30
N LEU A 138 -23.02 -12.28 -10.52
CA LEU A 138 -22.31 -13.04 -9.50
C LEU A 138 -21.19 -12.19 -8.92
N GLU A 139 -21.03 -12.19 -7.59
CA GLU A 139 -20.01 -11.45 -6.88
C GLU A 139 -19.02 -12.41 -6.21
N PHE A 140 -17.73 -12.08 -6.31
CA PHE A 140 -16.65 -12.87 -5.74
C PHE A 140 -15.68 -11.95 -4.99
N PRO A 141 -15.41 -12.21 -3.70
CA PRO A 141 -14.42 -11.47 -2.94
C PRO A 141 -13.04 -11.72 -3.53
N ALA A 142 -12.19 -10.71 -3.46
CA ALA A 142 -10.84 -10.76 -4.00
C ALA A 142 -9.86 -9.99 -3.13
N ARG A 143 -8.58 -10.19 -3.40
CA ARG A 143 -7.47 -9.40 -2.88
C ARG A 143 -6.36 -9.43 -3.92
N VAL A 144 -6.47 -8.56 -4.91
CA VAL A 144 -5.58 -8.53 -6.07
C VAL A 144 -5.02 -7.13 -6.24
N LYS A 145 -3.70 -6.96 -6.14
CA LYS A 145 -3.07 -5.66 -6.43
C LYS A 145 -3.28 -5.29 -7.88
N VAL A 146 -3.66 -4.04 -8.10
CA VAL A 146 -3.92 -3.47 -9.42
C VAL A 146 -3.15 -2.16 -9.56
N SER A 147 -2.55 -1.96 -10.73
CA SER A 147 -1.96 -0.68 -11.11
C SER A 147 -2.88 0.08 -12.05
N GLN A 148 -2.86 1.40 -11.94
CA GLN A 148 -3.59 2.25 -12.90
C GLN A 148 -3.23 1.85 -14.33
N GLY A 149 -4.25 1.66 -15.19
CA GLY A 149 -4.10 1.22 -16.56
C GLY A 149 -4.17 -0.29 -16.78
N ASN A 150 -4.12 -1.14 -15.75
CA ASN A 150 -4.34 -2.57 -15.92
C ASN A 150 -5.77 -2.86 -16.36
N HIS A 151 -5.93 -3.81 -17.26
CA HIS A 151 -7.23 -4.20 -17.81
C HIS A 151 -7.73 -5.49 -17.19
N LEU A 152 -9.05 -5.59 -17.04
CA LEU A 152 -9.70 -6.83 -16.61
C LEU A 152 -9.57 -7.88 -17.70
N ALA A 153 -9.26 -9.10 -17.28
CA ALA A 153 -9.17 -10.25 -18.15
C ALA A 153 -9.83 -11.48 -17.51
N LEU A 154 -10.20 -12.44 -18.33
CA LEU A 154 -10.89 -13.65 -17.93
C LEU A 154 -10.35 -14.84 -18.70
N ASP A 155 -9.97 -15.88 -17.99
CA ASP A 155 -9.79 -17.22 -18.56
C ASP A 155 -10.98 -18.09 -18.26
N GLY A 156 -11.34 -18.93 -19.20
CA GLY A 156 -12.44 -19.89 -19.03
C GLY A 156 -12.55 -20.84 -20.19
N THR A 157 -13.43 -21.82 -20.00
CA THR A 157 -13.82 -22.78 -21.02
C THR A 157 -15.30 -23.13 -20.86
N ASN A 158 -16.05 -23.23 -21.93
CA ASN A 158 -17.50 -23.53 -21.93
C ASN A 158 -18.30 -22.50 -21.10
N VAL A 159 -17.93 -21.21 -21.19
CA VAL A 159 -18.62 -20.13 -20.49
C VAL A 159 -19.02 -19.01 -21.44
N TRP A 160 -20.20 -18.46 -21.21
CA TRP A 160 -20.73 -17.27 -21.87
C TRP A 160 -20.55 -16.08 -20.94
N ALA A 161 -19.71 -15.13 -21.32
CA ALA A 161 -19.35 -13.98 -20.52
C ALA A 161 -19.19 -12.69 -21.35
N THR A 162 -19.60 -12.71 -22.63
CA THR A 162 -19.50 -11.54 -23.52
C THR A 162 -20.81 -11.24 -24.22
N VAL A 163 -20.96 -9.99 -24.67
CA VAL A 163 -22.11 -9.52 -25.47
C VAL A 163 -21.65 -8.70 -26.67
N ASN A 164 -22.27 -8.89 -27.82
CA ASN A 164 -21.88 -8.23 -29.08
C ASN A 164 -22.43 -6.81 -29.29
N ASN A 165 -22.87 -6.12 -28.27
CA ASN A 165 -23.76 -4.98 -28.46
C ASN A 165 -23.21 -3.64 -27.98
N SER A 166 -21.93 -3.43 -27.90
CA SER A 166 -21.50 -2.28 -27.12
C SER A 166 -20.69 -1.20 -27.84
N GLY A 167 -20.83 -1.11 -29.15
CA GLY A 167 -20.20 -0.02 -29.90
C GLY A 167 -18.69 0.01 -29.78
N ASP A 168 -18.15 0.80 -28.85
CA ASP A 168 -16.71 1.00 -28.69
C ASP A 168 -16.05 0.06 -27.66
N LYS A 169 -16.78 -0.94 -27.13
CA LYS A 169 -16.29 -1.88 -26.14
C LYS A 169 -15.88 -3.18 -26.81
N PHE A 170 -14.59 -3.50 -26.74
CA PHE A 170 -14.00 -4.68 -27.33
C PHE A 170 -13.34 -5.55 -26.29
N THR A 171 -13.33 -6.85 -26.60
CA THR A 171 -12.54 -7.84 -25.90
C THR A 171 -11.56 -8.44 -26.88
N TYR A 172 -10.29 -8.46 -26.57
CA TYR A 172 -9.29 -9.16 -27.37
C TYR A 172 -9.10 -10.57 -26.86
N VAL A 173 -8.99 -11.48 -27.80
CA VAL A 173 -8.84 -12.93 -27.56
C VAL A 173 -7.38 -13.31 -27.72
N PHE A 174 -6.87 -14.04 -26.75
CA PHE A 174 -5.51 -14.60 -26.77
C PHE A 174 -5.58 -16.11 -26.63
N GLN A 175 -5.33 -16.82 -27.72
CA GLN A 175 -5.31 -18.29 -27.75
C GLN A 175 -3.95 -18.76 -28.27
N PRO A 176 -3.23 -19.64 -27.53
CA PRO A 176 -3.51 -20.13 -26.18
C PRO A 176 -3.56 -18.99 -25.13
N PRO A 177 -3.94 -19.26 -23.86
CA PRO A 177 -4.02 -18.24 -22.80
C PRO A 177 -2.72 -17.46 -22.61
N LEU A 178 -2.82 -16.22 -22.10
CA LEU A 178 -1.66 -15.48 -21.61
C LEU A 178 -1.05 -16.19 -20.40
N VAL A 179 0.27 -16.17 -20.29
CA VAL A 179 1.01 -16.85 -19.22
C VAL A 179 1.89 -15.84 -18.48
N ALA A 180 1.88 -15.90 -17.15
CA ALA A 180 2.69 -15.03 -16.32
C ALA A 180 4.19 -15.15 -16.64
N GLY A 181 4.87 -14.01 -16.71
CA GLY A 181 6.30 -13.96 -17.00
C GLY A 181 6.66 -14.14 -18.48
N GLN A 182 5.70 -14.37 -19.37
CA GLN A 182 5.93 -14.32 -20.81
C GLN A 182 5.85 -12.87 -21.31
N GLY A 183 6.63 -12.58 -22.35
CA GLY A 183 6.60 -11.27 -23.01
C GLY A 183 5.26 -10.97 -23.70
N PRO A 184 5.12 -9.76 -24.23
CA PRO A 184 3.89 -9.35 -24.91
C PRO A 184 3.59 -10.24 -26.11
N ARG A 185 2.29 -10.55 -26.29
CA ARG A 185 1.82 -11.40 -27.39
C ARG A 185 0.64 -10.74 -28.09
N GLY A 186 0.58 -10.93 -29.41
CA GLY A 186 -0.52 -10.46 -30.26
C GLY A 186 -1.82 -11.19 -29.98
N SER A 187 -2.95 -10.49 -30.10
CA SER A 187 -4.28 -11.08 -30.07
C SER A 187 -4.50 -11.98 -31.29
N THR A 188 -5.32 -13.00 -31.12
CA THR A 188 -5.71 -13.93 -32.18
C THR A 188 -7.04 -13.55 -32.80
N ASP A 189 -7.91 -12.86 -32.05
CA ASP A 189 -9.25 -12.47 -32.46
C ASP A 189 -9.76 -11.34 -31.55
N ASN A 190 -11.00 -10.89 -31.78
CA ASN A 190 -11.74 -9.98 -30.93
C ASN A 190 -13.17 -10.50 -30.70
N ALA A 191 -13.76 -10.05 -29.60
CA ALA A 191 -15.13 -10.36 -29.19
C ALA A 191 -15.85 -9.07 -28.79
N GLY A 192 -17.11 -9.16 -28.41
CA GLY A 192 -17.87 -8.05 -27.85
C GLY A 192 -17.40 -7.64 -26.44
N GLU A 193 -18.23 -6.95 -25.70
CA GLU A 193 -17.95 -6.50 -24.33
C GLU A 193 -17.80 -7.70 -23.39
N LEU A 194 -16.70 -7.76 -22.63
CA LEU A 194 -16.52 -8.70 -21.54
C LEU A 194 -17.32 -8.24 -20.32
N LEU A 195 -18.28 -9.05 -19.88
CA LEU A 195 -19.20 -8.71 -18.78
C LEU A 195 -18.55 -8.98 -17.41
N VAL A 196 -17.42 -8.34 -17.17
CA VAL A 196 -16.68 -8.36 -15.89
C VAL A 196 -16.50 -6.95 -15.36
N GLN A 197 -16.64 -6.81 -14.06
CA GLN A 197 -16.48 -5.56 -13.31
C GLN A 197 -15.68 -5.81 -12.04
N ALA A 198 -14.95 -4.81 -11.55
CA ALA A 198 -14.19 -4.91 -10.30
C ALA A 198 -14.31 -3.64 -9.47
N ASP A 199 -14.28 -3.79 -8.14
CA ASP A 199 -14.15 -2.70 -7.18
C ASP A 199 -12.69 -2.60 -6.73
N ILE A 200 -12.10 -1.40 -6.83
CA ILE A 200 -10.77 -1.08 -6.35
C ILE A 200 -10.89 -0.23 -5.10
N GLU A 201 -10.21 -0.62 -4.05
CA GLU A 201 -9.99 0.21 -2.86
C GLU A 201 -8.56 0.71 -2.82
N PRO A 202 -8.30 1.88 -2.20
CA PRO A 202 -6.94 2.32 -1.88
C PRO A 202 -6.19 1.29 -1.03
N ASP A 203 -4.86 1.34 -1.09
CA ASP A 203 -3.92 0.55 -0.27
C ASP A 203 -2.82 1.53 0.16
N ALA A 204 -3.11 2.34 1.17
CA ALA A 204 -2.32 3.51 1.54
C ALA A 204 -0.96 3.15 2.17
N ASP A 205 -0.88 2.01 2.86
CA ASP A 205 0.35 1.52 3.48
C ASP A 205 1.05 0.41 2.67
N GLY A 206 0.41 -0.07 1.59
CA GLY A 206 0.99 -0.99 0.61
C GLY A 206 1.00 -2.45 1.03
N ASP A 207 0.20 -2.83 2.01
CA ASP A 207 0.18 -4.19 2.56
C ASP A 207 -0.64 -5.19 1.73
N GLY A 208 -1.42 -4.70 0.77
CA GLY A 208 -2.22 -5.49 -0.15
C GLY A 208 -3.62 -5.81 0.33
N PHE A 209 -4.12 -5.08 1.32
CA PHE A 209 -5.51 -5.08 1.74
C PHE A 209 -6.17 -3.76 1.36
N GLY A 210 -7.44 -3.80 1.03
CA GLY A 210 -8.20 -2.59 0.70
C GLY A 210 -8.58 -1.82 1.95
N ASP A 211 -8.30 -0.52 1.94
CA ASP A 211 -8.42 0.38 3.10
C ASP A 211 -9.84 0.51 3.66
N GLU A 212 -10.88 0.21 2.86
CA GLU A 212 -12.26 0.43 3.28
C GLU A 212 -12.91 -0.82 3.87
N SER A 213 -12.68 -1.99 3.24
CA SER A 213 -13.38 -3.21 3.60
C SER A 213 -12.51 -4.30 4.21
N GLN A 214 -11.21 -4.27 3.97
CA GLN A 214 -10.28 -5.34 4.33
C GLN A 214 -9.27 -4.93 5.40
N ASP A 215 -9.01 -3.62 5.57
CA ASP A 215 -8.07 -3.09 6.53
C ASP A 215 -8.71 -2.02 7.44
N GLN A 216 -8.66 -2.27 8.76
CA GLN A 216 -9.15 -1.32 9.77
C GLN A 216 -8.08 -0.28 10.16
N CYS A 217 -6.87 -0.41 9.62
CA CYS A 217 -5.77 0.49 9.90
C CYS A 217 -4.93 0.83 8.66
N PRO A 218 -5.46 1.63 7.73
CA PRO A 218 -4.83 1.97 6.45
C PRO A 218 -3.49 2.72 6.52
N SER A 219 -2.92 2.89 7.67
CA SER A 219 -1.64 3.58 7.89
C SER A 219 -0.57 2.71 8.51
N GLN A 220 -0.83 1.43 8.78
CA GLN A 220 0.05 0.51 9.49
C GLN A 220 0.06 -0.87 8.84
N GLY A 221 0.78 -1.05 7.76
CA GLY A 221 0.88 -2.29 6.97
C GLY A 221 1.37 -3.55 7.73
N THR A 222 1.41 -3.50 9.04
CA THR A 222 1.72 -4.65 9.91
C THR A 222 0.48 -5.25 10.57
N THR A 223 -0.69 -4.64 10.40
CA THR A 223 -1.96 -5.09 10.96
C THR A 223 -3.12 -4.67 10.06
N GLN A 224 -4.09 -5.54 9.88
CA GLN A 224 -5.37 -5.24 9.24
C GLN A 224 -6.50 -5.02 10.27
N GLY A 225 -6.18 -5.19 11.55
CA GLY A 225 -7.06 -4.89 12.68
C GLY A 225 -6.97 -3.43 13.11
N ALA A 226 -7.50 -3.13 14.31
CA ALA A 226 -7.46 -1.77 14.84
C ALA A 226 -6.03 -1.22 14.93
N CYS A 227 -5.87 0.06 14.57
CA CYS A 227 -4.57 0.75 14.63
C CYS A 227 -3.96 0.70 16.04
N ASP A 228 -2.71 0.36 16.12
CA ASP A 228 -1.94 0.52 17.35
C ASP A 228 -1.49 1.99 17.49
N ASN A 229 -2.09 2.69 18.43
CA ASN A 229 -1.78 4.07 18.79
C ASN A 229 -1.09 4.18 20.15
N THR A 230 -0.64 3.05 20.70
CA THR A 230 -0.04 2.99 22.03
C THR A 230 1.47 2.94 21.94
N ALA A 231 2.15 3.95 22.46
CA ALA A 231 3.60 3.96 22.45
C ALA A 231 4.19 2.99 23.50
N PRO A 232 5.29 2.29 23.18
CA PRO A 232 5.89 1.31 24.09
C PRO A 232 6.29 1.94 25.44
N GLY A 233 5.81 1.31 26.52
CA GLY A 233 6.17 1.69 27.88
C GLY A 233 7.62 1.31 28.19
N VAL A 234 8.43 2.29 28.67
CA VAL A 234 9.82 2.05 29.11
C VAL A 234 9.96 2.30 30.58
N SER A 235 10.36 1.27 31.34
CA SER A 235 10.50 1.31 32.80
C SER A 235 11.75 0.57 33.30
N GLY A 236 12.01 0.54 34.61
CA GLY A 236 13.08 -0.26 35.22
C GLY A 236 14.50 0.06 34.74
N ILE A 237 14.75 1.29 34.28
CA ILE A 237 16.03 1.70 33.69
C ILE A 237 17.14 1.65 34.74
N ALA A 238 18.13 0.78 34.56
CA ALA A 238 19.32 0.66 35.41
C ALA A 238 20.59 0.67 34.56
N VAL A 239 21.43 1.67 34.77
CA VAL A 239 22.73 1.83 34.11
C VAL A 239 23.82 1.17 34.95
N GLY A 240 24.21 -0.03 34.58
CA GLY A 240 25.30 -0.78 35.20
C GLY A 240 26.69 -0.32 34.76
N ALA A 241 27.73 -1.07 35.15
CA ALA A 241 29.10 -0.80 34.74
C ALA A 241 29.32 -1.10 33.23
N ARG A 242 28.75 -2.23 32.77
CA ARG A 242 28.93 -2.76 31.40
C ARG A 242 27.63 -2.96 30.64
N SER A 243 26.48 -2.99 31.35
CA SER A 243 25.16 -3.24 30.75
C SER A 243 24.14 -2.21 31.17
N LEU A 244 23.16 -2.01 30.34
CA LEU A 244 21.94 -1.29 30.58
C LEU A 244 20.80 -2.30 30.71
N ARG A 245 20.00 -2.21 31.77
CA ARG A 245 18.77 -2.98 31.94
C ARG A 245 17.56 -2.05 31.82
N TYR A 246 16.51 -2.54 31.22
CA TYR A 246 15.23 -1.82 31.09
C TYR A 246 14.09 -2.83 30.87
N ARG A 247 12.86 -2.38 31.00
CA ARG A 247 11.67 -3.18 30.69
C ARG A 247 10.84 -2.43 29.64
N LEU A 248 10.28 -3.19 28.72
CA LEU A 248 9.32 -2.71 27.72
C LEU A 248 7.95 -3.32 28.00
N SER A 249 6.87 -2.57 27.67
CA SER A 249 5.50 -3.11 27.70
C SER A 249 5.26 -4.06 26.54
N GLU A 250 5.96 -3.89 25.43
CA GLU A 250 5.83 -4.58 24.15
C GLU A 250 7.17 -4.63 23.42
N ALA A 251 7.25 -5.40 22.33
CA ALA A 251 8.43 -5.43 21.47
C ALA A 251 8.66 -4.06 20.80
N ALA A 252 9.90 -3.59 20.80
CA ALA A 252 10.23 -2.30 20.21
C ALA A 252 11.69 -2.21 19.79
N SER A 253 11.96 -1.47 18.73
CA SER A 253 13.30 -1.04 18.35
C SER A 253 13.77 0.06 19.29
N VAL A 254 14.91 -0.11 19.95
CA VAL A 254 15.39 0.78 21.01
C VAL A 254 16.67 1.47 20.60
N THR A 255 16.65 2.80 20.56
CA THR A 255 17.85 3.62 20.36
C THR A 255 18.33 4.19 21.69
N LEU A 256 19.60 3.96 21.99
CA LEU A 256 20.27 4.30 23.24
C LEU A 256 21.33 5.37 22.99
N LYS A 257 21.33 6.42 23.83
CA LYS A 257 22.28 7.55 23.68
C LYS A 257 22.77 8.03 25.04
N VAL A 258 24.10 8.09 25.22
CA VAL A 258 24.72 8.68 26.41
C VAL A 258 24.90 10.18 26.18
N GLN A 259 24.49 10.98 27.17
CA GLN A 259 24.67 12.45 27.15
C GLN A 259 25.32 12.92 28.45
N LYS A 260 26.27 13.88 28.31
CA LYS A 260 26.92 14.55 29.44
C LYS A 260 26.24 15.90 29.74
N ALA A 261 26.01 16.17 31.02
CA ALA A 261 25.56 17.48 31.46
C ALA A 261 26.67 18.52 31.25
N ARG A 262 26.33 19.63 30.64
CA ARG A 262 27.20 20.76 30.42
C ARG A 262 26.46 22.06 30.84
N PRO A 263 27.16 23.05 31.38
CA PRO A 263 26.54 24.33 31.68
C PRO A 263 26.06 25.02 30.38
N GLY A 264 24.97 25.73 30.49
CA GLY A 264 24.39 26.50 29.40
C GLY A 264 23.62 27.72 29.91
N ARG A 265 23.04 28.44 28.95
CA ARG A 265 22.22 29.63 29.19
C ARG A 265 20.88 29.46 28.45
N ARG A 266 19.78 29.87 29.11
CA ARG A 266 18.43 29.79 28.53
C ARG A 266 18.22 30.97 27.58
N VAL A 267 18.05 30.64 26.28
CA VAL A 267 17.82 31.64 25.22
C VAL A 267 16.57 31.16 24.43
N ARG A 268 15.53 31.98 24.40
CA ARG A 268 14.25 31.69 23.73
C ARG A 268 13.73 30.29 24.11
N GLY A 269 13.63 29.99 25.41
CA GLY A 269 13.13 28.73 25.93
C GLY A 269 14.12 27.54 25.84
N LYS A 270 15.18 27.59 25.04
CA LYS A 270 16.16 26.52 24.84
C LYS A 270 17.45 26.75 25.59
N CYS A 271 18.05 25.66 26.11
CA CYS A 271 19.36 25.74 26.80
C CYS A 271 20.50 25.65 25.75
N ARG A 272 21.19 26.78 25.56
CA ARG A 272 22.29 26.91 24.57
C ARG A 272 23.65 26.99 25.26
N ARG A 273 24.74 26.73 24.52
CA ARG A 273 26.11 26.95 25.00
C ARG A 273 26.25 28.43 25.40
N GLN A 274 26.96 28.70 26.51
CA GLN A 274 27.28 30.05 26.93
C GLN A 274 28.22 30.72 25.91
N THR A 275 27.89 31.95 25.55
CA THR A 275 28.68 32.86 24.69
C THR A 275 28.76 34.21 25.37
N LYS A 276 29.57 35.12 24.83
CA LYS A 276 29.63 36.53 25.31
C LYS A 276 28.25 37.18 25.28
N ALA A 277 27.47 36.95 24.21
CA ALA A 277 26.15 37.56 24.00
C ALA A 277 25.05 37.04 24.94
N ASN A 278 25.18 35.84 25.50
CA ASN A 278 24.12 35.25 26.36
C ASN A 278 24.57 35.02 27.82
N ARG A 279 25.77 35.48 28.22
CA ARG A 279 26.35 35.19 29.53
C ARG A 279 25.45 35.64 30.71
N ASN A 280 24.67 36.67 30.51
CA ASN A 280 23.75 37.23 31.53
C ASN A 280 22.39 36.54 31.55
N ARG A 281 22.10 35.60 30.67
CA ARG A 281 20.84 34.85 30.67
C ARG A 281 20.84 33.79 31.78
N PRO A 282 19.65 33.33 32.24
CA PRO A 282 19.55 32.31 33.30
C PRO A 282 20.34 31.03 32.98
N ARG A 283 20.98 30.48 33.98
CA ARG A 283 21.77 29.23 33.88
C ARG A 283 20.83 28.05 33.62
N CYS A 284 21.28 27.08 32.85
CA CYS A 284 20.59 25.83 32.62
C CYS A 284 21.58 24.69 32.36
N THR A 285 21.10 23.44 32.43
CA THR A 285 21.87 22.25 32.09
C THR A 285 21.59 21.87 30.66
N ARG A 286 22.63 21.81 29.84
CA ARG A 286 22.58 21.34 28.45
C ARG A 286 23.09 19.90 28.37
N TRP A 287 22.31 19.03 27.78
CA TRP A 287 22.70 17.63 27.56
C TRP A 287 23.38 17.48 26.20
N VAL A 288 24.64 17.04 26.20
CA VAL A 288 25.47 16.90 25.00
C VAL A 288 25.78 15.43 24.79
N SER A 289 25.53 14.93 23.60
CA SER A 289 25.81 13.55 23.24
C SER A 289 27.27 13.21 23.37
N VAL A 290 27.57 12.02 23.86
CA VAL A 290 28.90 11.44 23.99
C VAL A 290 28.96 10.17 23.18
N GLY A 291 29.83 10.15 22.16
CA GLY A 291 29.91 9.03 21.22
C GLY A 291 28.67 8.91 20.31
N LYS A 292 28.64 7.80 19.57
CA LYS A 292 27.49 7.43 18.70
C LYS A 292 26.36 6.83 19.54
N SER A 293 25.15 6.90 19.06
CA SER A 293 24.03 6.09 19.55
C SER A 293 24.29 4.61 19.23
N PHE A 294 23.68 3.74 19.99
CA PHE A 294 23.67 2.30 19.73
C PHE A 294 22.24 1.79 19.88
N SER A 295 21.90 0.72 19.19
CA SER A 295 20.54 0.19 19.11
C SER A 295 20.45 -1.20 19.70
N ASP A 296 19.22 -1.60 19.99
CA ASP A 296 18.79 -2.91 20.44
C ASP A 296 17.41 -3.17 19.88
N ASP A 297 17.09 -4.42 19.61
CA ASP A 297 15.72 -4.86 19.40
C ASP A 297 15.28 -5.51 20.70
N GLY A 298 14.37 -4.87 21.42
CA GLY A 298 13.92 -5.30 22.73
C GLY A 298 12.59 -6.01 22.67
N ASP A 299 12.50 -7.12 23.41
CA ASP A 299 11.25 -7.86 23.60
C ASP A 299 10.39 -7.24 24.70
N ALA A 300 9.09 -7.57 24.70
CA ALA A 300 8.22 -7.28 25.84
C ALA A 300 8.81 -7.87 27.14
N GLY A 301 8.80 -7.11 28.23
CA GLY A 301 9.35 -7.52 29.51
C GLY A 301 10.77 -7.02 29.75
N ALA A 302 11.62 -7.84 30.38
CA ALA A 302 12.96 -7.46 30.85
C ALA A 302 14.01 -7.58 29.74
N ASN A 303 14.75 -6.51 29.50
CA ASN A 303 15.81 -6.43 28.51
C ASN A 303 17.16 -6.06 29.14
N SER A 304 18.26 -6.51 28.53
CA SER A 304 19.61 -6.18 28.93
C SER A 304 20.52 -6.02 27.73
N LYS A 305 21.12 -4.82 27.57
CA LYS A 305 22.04 -4.51 26.46
C LYS A 305 23.42 -4.14 26.97
N ASN A 306 24.47 -4.70 26.35
CA ASN A 306 25.83 -4.32 26.63
C ASN A 306 26.12 -2.89 26.16
N ILE A 307 26.65 -2.07 27.06
CA ILE A 307 27.11 -0.71 26.74
C ILE A 307 28.43 -0.79 25.98
N PRO A 308 28.53 -0.13 24.78
CA PRO A 308 29.78 -0.07 24.04
C PRO A 308 30.96 0.39 24.89
N ARG A 309 32.14 -0.20 24.68
CA ARG A 309 33.32 0.01 25.55
C ARG A 309 33.61 1.49 25.86
N LEU A 310 33.58 2.33 24.84
CA LEU A 310 33.87 3.78 24.97
C LEU A 310 32.81 4.56 25.79
N LEU A 311 31.60 4.02 25.94
CA LEU A 311 30.49 4.63 26.68
C LEU A 311 30.27 4.04 28.08
N ARG A 312 31.08 3.05 28.49
CA ARG A 312 31.04 2.47 29.84
C ARG A 312 31.50 3.50 30.86
N LYS A 313 30.94 3.40 32.06
CA LYS A 313 31.29 4.36 33.15
C LYS A 313 32.78 4.50 33.37
N ALA A 314 33.54 3.40 33.31
CA ALA A 314 34.98 3.38 33.51
C ALA A 314 35.77 4.21 32.44
N ASN A 315 35.20 4.44 31.29
CA ASN A 315 35.84 5.17 30.19
C ASN A 315 35.29 6.60 29.96
N LEU A 316 34.36 7.01 30.81
CA LEU A 316 33.78 8.35 30.78
C LEU A 316 34.51 9.26 31.79
N ALA A 317 34.82 10.48 31.37
CA ALA A 317 35.38 11.49 32.29
C ALA A 317 34.39 11.83 33.42
N PRO A 318 34.88 12.16 34.65
CA PRO A 318 34.00 12.48 35.77
C PRO A 318 32.91 13.50 35.42
N GLY A 319 31.73 13.31 36.00
CA GLY A 319 30.60 14.22 35.78
C GLY A 319 29.22 13.57 35.84
N LEU A 320 28.20 14.39 35.59
CA LEU A 320 26.81 13.97 35.53
C LEU A 320 26.44 13.61 34.08
N TYR A 321 25.83 12.43 33.94
CA TYR A 321 25.39 11.88 32.66
C TYR A 321 23.93 11.48 32.70
N ARG A 322 23.35 11.26 31.54
CA ARG A 322 22.09 10.52 31.39
C ARG A 322 22.18 9.52 30.25
N MET A 323 21.56 8.39 30.43
CA MET A 323 21.20 7.46 29.37
C MET A 323 19.82 7.88 28.85
N LEU A 324 19.72 8.24 27.58
CA LEU A 324 18.46 8.46 26.87
C LEU A 324 18.09 7.17 26.16
N ILE A 325 16.86 6.75 26.33
CA ILE A 325 16.25 5.59 25.66
C ILE A 325 15.11 6.10 24.81
N THR A 326 15.13 5.77 23.54
CA THR A 326 14.02 5.99 22.60
C THR A 326 13.57 4.62 22.17
N ALA A 327 12.36 4.23 22.50
CA ALA A 327 11.74 2.99 22.06
C ALA A 327 10.67 3.31 21.03
N ARG A 328 10.67 2.55 19.92
CA ARG A 328 9.71 2.68 18.84
C ARG A 328 9.19 1.29 18.47
N ASP A 329 7.85 1.10 18.49
CA ASP A 329 7.20 -0.14 18.08
C ASP A 329 7.12 -0.29 16.54
N ALA A 330 6.53 -1.38 16.07
CA ALA A 330 6.32 -1.65 14.66
C ALA A 330 5.32 -0.67 14.02
N ALA A 331 4.36 -0.17 14.80
CA ALA A 331 3.38 0.84 14.37
C ALA A 331 3.97 2.25 14.25
N GLY A 332 5.20 2.45 14.74
CA GLY A 332 5.89 3.73 14.68
C GLY A 332 5.67 4.63 15.89
N ASN A 333 4.91 4.21 16.91
CA ASN A 333 4.72 4.98 18.13
C ASN A 333 6.01 5.05 18.94
N GLU A 334 6.31 6.21 19.52
CA GLU A 334 7.61 6.46 20.12
C GLU A 334 7.51 6.93 21.57
N THR A 335 8.29 6.32 22.44
CA THR A 335 8.51 6.78 23.82
C THR A 335 9.96 7.14 24.06
N LYS A 336 10.19 8.27 24.76
CA LYS A 336 11.51 8.70 25.23
C LYS A 336 11.56 8.71 26.75
N ARG A 337 12.55 8.03 27.32
CA ARG A 337 12.84 8.03 28.76
C ARG A 337 14.31 8.25 29.00
N SER A 338 14.67 8.72 30.19
CA SER A 338 16.08 8.88 30.55
C SER A 338 16.36 8.56 32.00
N LYS A 339 17.54 8.01 32.27
CA LYS A 339 18.08 7.76 33.60
C LYS A 339 19.37 8.53 33.78
N ARG A 340 19.44 9.38 34.83
CA ARG A 340 20.67 10.06 35.21
C ARG A 340 21.60 9.14 35.97
N PHE A 341 22.90 9.28 35.79
CA PHE A 341 23.95 8.60 36.56
C PHE A 341 25.17 9.49 36.66
N ARG A 342 25.96 9.27 37.70
CA ARG A 342 27.19 10.01 37.95
C ARG A 342 28.41 9.10 37.74
N VAL A 343 29.44 9.65 37.12
CA VAL A 343 30.79 9.09 37.02
C VAL A 343 31.66 9.89 37.98
N ARG A 344 32.33 9.19 38.86
CA ARG A 344 33.29 9.74 39.86
C ARG A 344 34.70 9.72 39.30
#